data_ee6647b2efc70ccb6d90b6e89c30f126
#
_entry.id   ee6647b2efc70ccb6d90b6e89c30f126
#
_cell.length_a   1.000
_cell.length_b   1.000
_cell.length_c   1.000
_cell.angle_alpha   90.00
_cell.angle_beta   90.00
_cell.angle_gamma   90.00
#
_symmetry.space_group_name_H-M   'P 1'
#
loop_
_entity.id
_entity.type
_entity.pdbx_description
1 polymer ?
#
loop_
_entity_poly.entity_id
_entity_poly.type
_entity_poly.pdbx_seq_one_letter_code
_entity_poly.pdbx_strand_id
1 'polypeptide(L)'
;MEILQLEKTKDNKKLFQQLKVLDFDFIFQEDSDSNTLFYIIEDGKVLGYAIVELAEKACLKKIFINRKLRNNGFGSILLKYIINWLMNNNFDSLVVEKHKQMNNFLEKQRFVKNSDGFYELGNFSEERKLNKKMMFVSEFAIVINIVLALLKIISGNIFKSVSLISDGLNSLSDLITNILVIIGLKVGENPEDKEHPFGHGKIESVFSVIIGTFIMITAFDIIKENIMGIFQMKGEVITSSMPVIITVIVIIIKVFQLIFMKNNTKDYRGALINSLLEDYKADIVVSVSVLAGILLSKINP
;
A
#
# COMPACT_ATOMS: atom_id res chain seq x y z
N MET A 1 2.37 19.13 15.49
CA MET A 1 2.89 18.00 16.29
C MET A 1 4.00 17.33 15.48
N GLU A 2 5.12 17.01 16.08
CA GLU A 2 6.25 16.28 15.47
C GLU A 2 6.71 15.17 16.40
N ILE A 3 7.14 14.04 15.82
CA ILE A 3 7.81 12.99 16.55
C ILE A 3 9.27 12.99 16.10
N LEU A 4 10.18 13.07 17.05
CA LEU A 4 11.61 13.20 16.81
C LEU A 4 12.37 12.11 17.57
N GLN A 5 13.48 11.66 16.97
CA GLN A 5 14.47 10.85 17.66
C GLN A 5 15.56 11.78 18.24
N LEU A 6 16.07 11.45 19.39
CA LEU A 6 17.17 12.20 20.00
C LEU A 6 18.42 12.11 19.13
N GLU A 7 18.94 13.25 18.73
CA GLU A 7 20.24 13.36 18.06
C GLU A 7 21.35 13.59 19.12
N LYS A 8 22.30 12.67 19.22
CA LYS A 8 23.40 12.73 20.20
C LYS A 8 24.35 13.94 20.01
N THR A 9 24.30 14.60 18.85
CA THR A 9 25.20 15.72 18.50
C THR A 9 24.68 17.10 18.89
N LYS A 10 23.44 17.22 19.37
CA LYS A 10 22.79 18.49 19.73
C LYS A 10 22.85 18.73 21.25
N ASP A 11 22.92 20.01 21.66
CA ASP A 11 22.74 20.37 23.09
C ASP A 11 21.28 20.09 23.53
N ASN A 12 21.09 18.99 24.21
CA ASN A 12 19.78 18.46 24.61
C ASN A 12 19.33 18.95 25.99
N LYS A 13 20.05 19.89 26.64
CA LYS A 13 19.74 20.34 28.01
C LYS A 13 18.31 20.82 28.20
N LYS A 14 17.82 21.64 27.24
CA LYS A 14 16.45 22.15 27.30
C LYS A 14 15.40 21.05 27.15
N LEU A 15 15.66 20.08 26.30
CA LEU A 15 14.80 18.90 26.11
C LEU A 15 14.73 18.07 27.41
N PHE A 16 15.87 17.76 28.01
CA PHE A 16 15.91 16.98 29.25
C PHE A 16 15.25 17.70 30.43
N GLN A 17 15.34 19.02 30.52
CA GLN A 17 14.59 19.79 31.49
C GLN A 17 13.08 19.63 31.30
N GLN A 18 12.58 19.71 30.07
CA GLN A 18 11.16 19.51 29.78
C GLN A 18 10.72 18.08 30.11
N LEU A 19 11.53 17.07 29.76
CA LEU A 19 11.23 15.66 30.07
C LEU A 19 11.15 15.39 31.58
N LYS A 20 12.05 15.98 32.38
CA LYS A 20 12.00 15.88 33.86
C LYS A 20 10.77 16.58 34.46
N VAL A 21 10.33 17.69 33.86
CA VAL A 21 9.09 18.36 34.29
C VAL A 21 7.87 17.54 33.90
N LEU A 22 7.91 16.87 32.73
CA LEU A 22 6.82 16.05 32.24
C LEU A 22 6.65 14.76 33.06
N ASP A 23 7.77 14.13 33.42
CA ASP A 23 7.85 12.88 34.18
C ASP A 23 9.00 12.97 35.19
N PHE A 24 8.65 13.06 36.48
CA PHE A 24 9.65 13.18 37.56
C PHE A 24 10.61 11.96 37.61
N ASP A 25 10.13 10.79 37.23
CA ASP A 25 10.91 9.54 37.17
C ASP A 25 11.63 9.38 35.80
N PHE A 26 11.84 10.45 35.06
CA PHE A 26 12.60 10.41 33.82
C PHE A 26 14.08 10.17 34.10
N ILE A 27 14.59 9.03 33.61
CA ILE A 27 16.01 8.67 33.63
C ILE A 27 16.39 8.24 32.21
N PHE A 28 17.38 8.88 31.64
CA PHE A 28 17.96 8.52 30.35
C PHE A 28 19.46 8.76 30.39
N GLN A 29 20.24 7.74 30.00
CA GLN A 29 21.69 7.82 29.89
C GLN A 29 22.04 8.11 28.42
N GLU A 30 22.53 9.33 28.16
CA GLU A 30 22.84 9.78 26.80
C GLU A 30 24.07 9.04 26.21
N ASP A 31 24.98 8.59 27.08
CA ASP A 31 26.21 7.88 26.68
C ASP A 31 25.99 6.39 26.36
N SER A 32 24.81 5.86 26.56
CA SER A 32 24.50 4.47 26.21
C SER A 32 24.20 4.34 24.71
N ASP A 33 25.05 3.61 24.00
CA ASP A 33 24.86 3.35 22.55
C ASP A 33 23.65 2.45 22.28
N SER A 34 23.16 1.74 23.29
CA SER A 34 22.02 0.84 23.18
C SER A 34 20.67 1.51 23.33
N ASN A 35 20.59 2.72 23.92
CA ASN A 35 19.32 3.38 24.21
C ASN A 35 19.03 4.51 23.23
N THR A 36 17.79 4.50 22.69
CA THR A 36 17.29 5.56 21.83
C THR A 36 16.05 6.19 22.45
N LEU A 37 16.00 7.52 22.47
CA LEU A 37 14.88 8.30 22.97
C LEU A 37 14.07 8.86 21.80
N PHE A 38 12.79 8.58 21.79
CA PHE A 38 11.80 9.19 20.90
C PHE A 38 10.90 10.13 21.71
N TYR A 39 10.51 11.27 21.15
CA TYR A 39 9.64 12.21 21.84
C TYR A 39 8.68 12.93 20.90
N ILE A 40 7.51 13.29 21.43
CA ILE A 40 6.50 14.08 20.73
C ILE A 40 6.65 15.53 21.19
N ILE A 41 6.76 16.44 20.23
CA ILE A 41 6.82 17.88 20.49
C ILE A 41 5.72 18.62 19.71
N GLU A 42 5.10 19.62 20.33
CA GLU A 42 4.15 20.51 19.70
C GLU A 42 4.31 21.90 20.30
N ASP A 43 4.42 22.92 19.44
CA ASP A 43 4.65 24.32 19.84
C ASP A 43 5.80 24.51 20.82
N GLY A 44 6.89 23.73 20.62
CA GLY A 44 8.09 23.75 21.45
C GLY A 44 7.94 23.07 22.82
N LYS A 45 6.81 22.40 23.11
CA LYS A 45 6.57 21.65 24.36
C LYS A 45 6.56 20.15 24.11
N VAL A 46 7.23 19.40 24.99
CA VAL A 46 7.23 17.95 24.94
C VAL A 46 5.92 17.40 25.51
N LEU A 47 5.21 16.60 24.74
CA LEU A 47 3.92 16.00 25.09
C LEU A 47 4.06 14.57 25.64
N GLY A 48 5.10 13.87 25.22
CA GLY A 48 5.37 12.49 25.60
C GLY A 48 6.72 12.01 25.08
N TYR A 49 7.16 10.86 25.54
CA TYR A 49 8.40 10.24 25.11
C TYR A 49 8.36 8.72 25.23
N ALA A 50 9.31 8.06 24.58
CA ALA A 50 9.57 6.64 24.74
C ALA A 50 11.07 6.37 24.73
N ILE A 51 11.50 5.39 25.50
CA ILE A 51 12.88 4.90 25.55
C ILE A 51 12.87 3.47 25.01
N VAL A 52 13.66 3.24 23.98
CA VAL A 52 13.83 1.93 23.34
C VAL A 52 15.29 1.52 23.47
N GLU A 53 15.54 0.37 24.02
CA GLU A 53 16.85 -0.26 24.02
C GLU A 53 17.02 -1.05 22.72
N LEU A 54 18.10 -0.74 21.99
CA LEU A 54 18.45 -1.36 20.73
C LEU A 54 19.53 -2.43 20.99
N ALA A 55 19.07 -3.67 21.10
CA ALA A 55 19.91 -4.86 21.23
C ALA A 55 19.63 -5.79 20.04
N GLU A 56 19.88 -7.08 20.15
CA GLU A 56 19.49 -8.07 19.15
C GLU A 56 17.96 -8.01 18.86
N LYS A 57 17.15 -7.81 19.89
CA LYS A 57 15.75 -7.43 19.80
C LYS A 57 15.56 -6.04 20.40
N ALA A 58 14.78 -5.20 19.74
CA ALA A 58 14.42 -3.89 20.29
C ALA A 58 13.49 -4.08 21.49
N CYS A 59 13.77 -3.39 22.60
CA CYS A 59 12.97 -3.47 23.83
C CYS A 59 12.44 -2.08 24.21
N LEU A 60 11.12 -1.92 24.27
CA LEU A 60 10.49 -0.70 24.77
C LEU A 60 10.58 -0.69 26.31
N LYS A 61 11.50 0.10 26.85
CA LYS A 61 11.72 0.24 28.30
C LYS A 61 10.69 1.14 28.96
N LYS A 62 10.31 2.22 28.28
CA LYS A 62 9.36 3.19 28.83
C LYS A 62 8.63 3.91 27.72
N ILE A 63 7.34 4.12 27.89
CA ILE A 63 6.53 5.05 27.10
C ILE A 63 5.70 5.90 28.06
N PHE A 64 5.77 7.20 27.92
CA PHE A 64 5.09 8.15 28.79
C PHE A 64 4.42 9.25 27.96
N ILE A 65 3.14 9.47 28.25
CA ILE A 65 2.35 10.57 27.68
C ILE A 65 1.85 11.44 28.82
N ASN A 66 1.88 12.76 28.64
CA ASN A 66 1.33 13.73 29.56
C ASN A 66 -0.08 13.28 30.03
N ARG A 67 -0.30 13.27 31.34
CA ARG A 67 -1.55 12.76 31.94
C ARG A 67 -2.82 13.41 31.36
N LYS A 68 -2.75 14.71 31.02
CA LYS A 68 -3.87 15.46 30.44
C LYS A 68 -4.18 15.06 28.98
N LEU A 69 -3.22 14.42 28.29
CA LEU A 69 -3.32 14.04 26.88
C LEU A 69 -3.49 12.51 26.71
N ARG A 70 -3.59 11.76 27.78
CA ARG A 70 -3.85 10.32 27.71
C ARG A 70 -5.24 10.06 27.14
N ASN A 71 -5.40 8.90 26.52
CA ASN A 71 -6.61 8.45 25.83
C ASN A 71 -6.96 9.24 24.53
N ASN A 72 -6.12 10.18 24.10
CA ASN A 72 -6.28 10.95 22.88
C ASN A 72 -5.44 10.37 21.70
N GLY A 73 -4.95 9.13 21.81
CA GLY A 73 -4.21 8.46 20.73
C GLY A 73 -2.70 8.71 20.69
N PHE A 74 -2.15 9.69 21.41
CA PHE A 74 -0.72 10.05 21.34
C PHE A 74 0.24 8.89 21.62
N GLY A 75 -0.11 8.00 22.56
CA GLY A 75 0.70 6.80 22.85
C GLY A 75 0.73 5.83 21.67
N SER A 76 -0.39 5.66 20.96
CA SER A 76 -0.47 4.81 19.78
C SER A 76 0.31 5.40 18.62
N ILE A 77 0.26 6.73 18.44
CA ILE A 77 1.01 7.45 17.41
C ILE A 77 2.52 7.27 17.65
N LEU A 78 2.98 7.52 18.88
CA LEU A 78 4.40 7.38 19.24
C LEU A 78 4.89 5.94 19.04
N LEU A 79 4.08 4.95 19.45
CA LEU A 79 4.44 3.54 19.32
C LEU A 79 4.52 3.11 17.84
N LYS A 80 3.60 3.55 17.00
CA LYS A 80 3.62 3.27 15.57
C LYS A 80 4.84 3.90 14.87
N TYR A 81 5.18 5.13 15.23
CA TYR A 81 6.40 5.77 14.74
C TYR A 81 7.64 4.94 15.08
N ILE A 82 7.74 4.46 16.32
CA ILE A 82 8.84 3.60 16.77
C ILE A 82 8.88 2.29 15.98
N ILE A 83 7.73 1.64 15.76
CA ILE A 83 7.65 0.41 14.97
C ILE A 83 8.15 0.65 13.55
N ASN A 84 7.69 1.71 12.89
CA ASN A 84 8.14 2.07 11.54
C ASN A 84 9.64 2.38 11.51
N TRP A 85 10.14 3.11 12.50
CA TRP A 85 11.56 3.38 12.62
C TRP A 85 12.38 2.09 12.78
N LEU A 86 11.94 1.16 13.61
CA LEU A 86 12.57 -0.15 13.82
C LEU A 86 12.55 -0.97 12.52
N MET A 87 11.43 -0.99 11.81
CA MET A 87 11.32 -1.64 10.49
C MET A 87 12.33 -1.08 9.50
N ASN A 88 12.51 0.24 9.44
CA ASN A 88 13.46 0.90 8.54
C ASN A 88 14.93 0.68 8.96
N ASN A 89 15.18 0.42 10.23
CA ASN A 89 16.53 0.15 10.77
C ASN A 89 16.82 -1.36 10.95
N ASN A 90 16.08 -2.23 10.23
CA ASN A 90 16.30 -3.67 10.15
C ASN A 90 16.09 -4.46 11.44
N PHE A 91 15.38 -3.93 12.42
CA PHE A 91 14.89 -4.73 13.55
C PHE A 91 13.73 -5.61 13.10
N ASP A 92 13.57 -6.76 13.74
CA ASP A 92 12.55 -7.74 13.39
C ASP A 92 11.38 -7.79 14.36
N SER A 93 11.58 -7.29 15.57
CA SER A 93 10.52 -7.26 16.59
C SER A 93 10.74 -6.14 17.61
N LEU A 94 9.64 -5.77 18.27
CA LEU A 94 9.64 -4.91 19.45
C LEU A 94 9.09 -5.68 20.64
N VAL A 95 9.89 -5.81 21.68
CA VAL A 95 9.52 -6.46 22.93
C VAL A 95 9.19 -5.40 23.98
N VAL A 96 8.22 -5.67 24.83
CA VAL A 96 7.83 -4.79 25.94
C VAL A 96 7.81 -5.61 27.22
N GLU A 97 8.52 -5.15 28.23
CA GLU A 97 8.50 -5.77 29.56
C GLU A 97 7.10 -5.65 30.19
N LYS A 98 6.75 -6.63 31.03
CA LYS A 98 5.43 -6.72 31.65
C LYS A 98 5.15 -5.50 32.54
N HIS A 99 4.23 -4.64 32.11
CA HIS A 99 3.68 -3.55 32.91
C HIS A 99 2.17 -3.72 33.06
N LYS A 100 1.69 -4.02 34.29
CA LYS A 100 0.26 -4.28 34.55
C LYS A 100 -0.68 -3.18 34.01
N GLN A 101 -0.23 -1.94 33.95
CA GLN A 101 -1.04 -0.80 33.48
C GLN A 101 -1.09 -0.64 31.95
N MET A 102 -0.24 -1.36 31.20
CA MET A 102 -0.13 -1.22 29.75
C MET A 102 -0.75 -2.40 28.97
N ASN A 103 -1.16 -3.47 29.64
CA ASN A 103 -1.65 -4.68 28.97
C ASN A 103 -2.75 -4.40 27.93
N ASN A 104 -3.81 -3.70 28.33
CA ASN A 104 -4.92 -3.35 27.43
C ASN A 104 -4.48 -2.46 26.26
N PHE A 105 -3.49 -1.58 26.49
CA PHE A 105 -2.95 -0.74 25.42
C PHE A 105 -2.15 -1.58 24.42
N LEU A 106 -1.26 -2.46 24.90
CA LEU A 106 -0.43 -3.32 24.05
C LEU A 106 -1.26 -4.31 23.25
N GLU A 107 -2.28 -4.92 23.84
CA GLU A 107 -3.20 -5.83 23.17
C GLU A 107 -3.98 -5.12 22.04
N LYS A 108 -4.43 -3.89 22.27
CA LYS A 108 -5.04 -3.05 21.23
C LYS A 108 -4.08 -2.71 20.07
N GLN A 109 -2.77 -2.68 20.36
CA GLN A 109 -1.72 -2.48 19.36
C GLN A 109 -1.21 -3.80 18.73
N ARG A 110 -1.94 -4.91 18.93
CA ARG A 110 -1.64 -6.25 18.37
C ARG A 110 -0.38 -6.92 18.94
N PHE A 111 0.13 -6.49 20.07
CA PHE A 111 1.18 -7.22 20.75
C PHE A 111 0.64 -8.54 21.28
N VAL A 112 1.41 -9.61 21.13
CA VAL A 112 1.10 -10.95 21.60
C VAL A 112 1.95 -11.23 22.83
N LYS A 113 1.34 -11.81 23.88
CA LYS A 113 2.06 -12.20 25.07
C LYS A 113 2.77 -13.52 24.81
N ASN A 114 4.11 -13.55 24.98
CA ASN A 114 4.91 -14.76 24.85
C ASN A 114 4.89 -15.61 26.14
N SER A 115 5.51 -16.83 26.10
CA SER A 115 5.61 -17.76 27.21
C SER A 115 6.29 -17.16 28.44
N ASP A 116 7.21 -16.24 28.24
CA ASP A 116 8.03 -15.62 29.30
C ASP A 116 7.31 -14.44 29.97
N GLY A 117 6.11 -14.11 29.48
CA GLY A 117 5.27 -13.05 30.01
C GLY A 117 5.54 -11.66 29.45
N PHE A 118 6.43 -11.52 28.48
CA PHE A 118 6.65 -10.29 27.72
C PHE A 118 5.59 -10.12 26.64
N TYR A 119 5.33 -8.88 26.25
CA TYR A 119 4.55 -8.56 25.07
C TYR A 119 5.49 -8.36 23.88
N GLU A 120 5.25 -9.03 22.78
CA GLU A 120 6.07 -8.96 21.57
C GLU A 120 5.20 -8.64 20.35
N LEU A 121 5.65 -7.70 19.54
CA LEU A 121 5.18 -7.46 18.19
C LEU A 121 6.35 -7.75 17.26
N GLY A 122 6.21 -8.74 16.41
CA GLY A 122 7.29 -9.26 15.57
C GLY A 122 6.89 -9.46 14.12
N ASN A 123 7.79 -10.12 13.37
CA ASN A 123 7.67 -10.42 11.94
C ASN A 123 7.83 -9.19 11.02
N PHE A 124 8.56 -8.16 11.46
CA PHE A 124 8.81 -6.97 10.63
C PHE A 124 9.61 -7.29 9.37
N SER A 125 10.50 -8.28 9.42
CA SER A 125 11.25 -8.76 8.25
C SER A 125 10.33 -9.41 7.21
N GLU A 126 9.31 -10.14 7.65
CA GLU A 126 8.33 -10.76 6.78
C GLU A 126 7.44 -9.71 6.11
N GLU A 127 6.97 -8.73 6.87
CA GLU A 127 6.19 -7.61 6.32
C GLU A 127 7.00 -6.82 5.28
N ARG A 128 8.26 -6.52 5.56
CA ARG A 128 9.16 -5.86 4.59
C ARG A 128 9.35 -6.68 3.32
N LYS A 129 9.56 -7.99 3.45
CA LYS A 129 9.69 -8.89 2.29
C LYS A 129 8.40 -8.90 1.48
N LEU A 130 7.26 -8.93 2.15
CA LEU A 130 5.96 -8.92 1.51
C LEU A 130 5.73 -7.61 0.73
N ASN A 131 5.99 -6.46 1.34
CA ASN A 131 5.85 -5.16 0.69
C ASN A 131 6.78 -5.00 -0.51
N LYS A 132 8.07 -5.40 -0.40
CA LYS A 132 8.99 -5.43 -1.54
C LYS A 132 8.50 -6.34 -2.67
N LYS A 133 7.97 -7.50 -2.32
CA LYS A 133 7.39 -8.43 -3.29
C LYS A 133 6.17 -7.83 -3.99
N MET A 134 5.31 -7.13 -3.24
CA MET A 134 4.16 -6.42 -3.78
C MET A 134 4.56 -5.34 -4.77
N MET A 135 5.54 -4.51 -4.41
CA MET A 135 6.05 -3.47 -5.31
C MET A 135 6.61 -4.07 -6.59
N PHE A 136 7.45 -5.10 -6.49
CA PHE A 136 8.02 -5.78 -7.66
C PHE A 136 6.93 -6.35 -8.57
N VAL A 137 5.91 -7.00 -8.01
CA VAL A 137 4.79 -7.57 -8.78
C VAL A 137 3.98 -6.48 -9.47
N SER A 138 3.75 -5.35 -8.80
CA SER A 138 3.05 -4.19 -9.38
C SER A 138 3.86 -3.52 -10.49
N GLU A 139 5.17 -3.34 -10.31
CA GLU A 139 6.05 -2.81 -11.35
C GLU A 139 6.10 -3.73 -12.58
N PHE A 140 6.20 -5.04 -12.37
CA PHE A 140 6.15 -6.02 -13.45
C PHE A 140 4.83 -5.97 -14.21
N ALA A 141 3.72 -5.79 -13.50
CA ALA A 141 2.40 -5.63 -14.11
C ALA A 141 2.29 -4.38 -15.00
N ILE A 142 2.87 -3.25 -14.59
CA ILE A 142 2.94 -2.02 -15.41
C ILE A 142 3.66 -2.30 -16.73
N VAL A 143 4.81 -2.95 -16.67
CA VAL A 143 5.59 -3.27 -17.89
C VAL A 143 4.77 -4.13 -18.84
N ILE A 144 4.11 -5.18 -18.35
CA ILE A 144 3.24 -6.03 -19.17
C ILE A 144 2.11 -5.21 -19.79
N ASN A 145 1.42 -4.37 -19.00
CA ASN A 145 0.29 -3.59 -19.49
C ASN A 145 0.72 -2.58 -20.56
N ILE A 146 1.90 -1.96 -20.44
CA ILE A 146 2.46 -1.10 -21.49
C ILE A 146 2.68 -1.90 -22.78
N VAL A 147 3.30 -3.07 -22.70
CA VAL A 147 3.56 -3.92 -23.85
C VAL A 147 2.25 -4.35 -24.51
N LEU A 148 1.25 -4.76 -23.73
CA LEU A 148 -0.05 -5.17 -24.25
C LEU A 148 -0.80 -4.01 -24.89
N ALA A 149 -0.79 -2.81 -24.30
CA ALA A 149 -1.41 -1.62 -24.85
C ALA A 149 -0.79 -1.26 -26.22
N LEU A 150 0.54 -1.23 -26.29
CA LEU A 150 1.25 -0.95 -27.54
C LEU A 150 0.96 -2.00 -28.61
N LEU A 151 0.98 -3.29 -28.25
CA LEU A 151 0.67 -4.40 -29.14
C LEU A 151 -0.74 -4.26 -29.72
N LYS A 152 -1.74 -3.96 -28.90
CA LYS A 152 -3.13 -3.76 -29.33
C LYS A 152 -3.27 -2.55 -30.26
N ILE A 153 -2.72 -1.38 -29.88
CA ILE A 153 -2.82 -0.15 -30.65
C ILE A 153 -2.11 -0.29 -32.00
N ILE A 154 -0.89 -0.80 -32.02
CA ILE A 154 -0.11 -0.99 -33.26
C ILE A 154 -0.83 -1.99 -34.17
N SER A 155 -1.24 -3.12 -33.63
CA SER A 155 -1.94 -4.14 -34.42
C SER A 155 -3.30 -3.66 -34.92
N GLY A 156 -4.05 -2.94 -34.06
CA GLY A 156 -5.33 -2.33 -34.46
C GLY A 156 -5.19 -1.36 -35.62
N ASN A 157 -4.14 -0.53 -35.61
CA ASN A 157 -3.83 0.37 -36.75
C ASN A 157 -3.45 -0.39 -38.01
N ILE A 158 -2.58 -1.39 -37.92
CA ILE A 158 -2.12 -2.18 -39.09
C ILE A 158 -3.29 -2.92 -39.72
N PHE A 159 -4.13 -3.55 -38.90
CA PHE A 159 -5.25 -4.38 -39.40
C PHE A 159 -6.58 -3.60 -39.48
N LYS A 160 -6.56 -2.29 -39.24
CA LYS A 160 -7.73 -1.38 -39.27
C LYS A 160 -8.87 -1.86 -38.38
N SER A 161 -8.54 -2.40 -37.19
CA SER A 161 -9.52 -2.82 -36.19
C SER A 161 -9.68 -1.74 -35.13
N VAL A 162 -10.80 -1.02 -35.18
CA VAL A 162 -11.16 0.02 -34.20
C VAL A 162 -11.36 -0.61 -32.83
N SER A 163 -12.01 -1.79 -32.79
CA SER A 163 -12.21 -2.54 -31.52
C SER A 163 -10.89 -2.84 -30.82
N LEU A 164 -9.85 -3.23 -31.57
CA LEU A 164 -8.54 -3.53 -31.00
C LEU A 164 -7.80 -2.24 -30.55
N ILE A 165 -7.98 -1.14 -31.28
CA ILE A 165 -7.45 0.17 -30.87
C ILE A 165 -8.11 0.63 -29.58
N SER A 166 -9.45 0.56 -29.49
CA SER A 166 -10.20 0.94 -28.28
C SER A 166 -9.80 0.10 -27.08
N ASP A 167 -9.64 -1.22 -27.25
CA ASP A 167 -9.13 -2.10 -26.17
C ASP A 167 -7.70 -1.74 -25.76
N GLY A 168 -6.86 -1.29 -26.71
CA GLY A 168 -5.52 -0.78 -26.44
C GLY A 168 -5.52 0.52 -25.63
N LEU A 169 -6.40 1.46 -25.97
CA LEU A 169 -6.58 2.70 -25.20
C LEU A 169 -7.11 2.44 -23.80
N ASN A 170 -8.04 1.48 -23.66
CA ASN A 170 -8.49 1.04 -22.32
C ASN A 170 -7.32 0.50 -21.50
N SER A 171 -6.45 -0.33 -22.09
CA SER A 171 -5.26 -0.84 -21.40
C SER A 171 -4.26 0.25 -21.00
N LEU A 172 -4.24 1.43 -21.64
CA LEU A 172 -3.50 2.59 -21.15
C LEU A 172 -4.14 3.19 -19.88
N SER A 173 -5.48 3.19 -19.79
CA SER A 173 -6.17 3.62 -18.56
C SER A 173 -5.86 2.71 -17.38
N ASP A 174 -5.68 1.40 -17.60
CA ASP A 174 -5.29 0.43 -16.58
C ASP A 174 -3.91 0.73 -15.98
N LEU A 175 -3.02 1.42 -16.72
CA LEU A 175 -1.74 1.87 -16.17
C LEU A 175 -1.92 2.87 -15.02
N ILE A 176 -2.96 3.71 -15.08
CA ILE A 176 -3.28 4.67 -14.02
C ILE A 176 -3.58 3.89 -12.72
N THR A 177 -4.40 2.85 -12.82
CA THR A 177 -4.74 1.97 -11.69
C THR A 177 -3.48 1.36 -11.06
N ASN A 178 -2.59 0.80 -11.88
CA ASN A 178 -1.34 0.20 -11.39
C ASN A 178 -0.40 1.23 -10.76
N ILE A 179 -0.31 2.44 -11.31
CA ILE A 179 0.46 3.54 -10.72
C ILE A 179 -0.13 3.95 -9.36
N LEU A 180 -1.46 4.06 -9.26
CA LEU A 180 -2.15 4.37 -8.01
C LEU A 180 -1.89 3.31 -6.93
N VAL A 181 -1.79 2.03 -7.31
CA VAL A 181 -1.41 0.95 -6.39
C VAL A 181 -0.01 1.17 -5.83
N ILE A 182 0.98 1.46 -6.69
CA ILE A 182 2.36 1.71 -6.24
C ILE A 182 2.42 2.94 -5.33
N ILE A 183 1.74 4.02 -5.69
CA ILE A 183 1.67 5.23 -4.86
C ILE A 183 1.01 4.89 -3.53
N GLY A 184 -0.12 4.18 -3.54
CA GLY A 184 -0.87 3.79 -2.35
C GLY A 184 -0.02 2.94 -1.39
N LEU A 185 0.74 1.97 -1.92
CA LEU A 185 1.68 1.16 -1.14
C LEU A 185 2.80 2.02 -0.53
N LYS A 186 3.47 2.85 -1.35
CA LYS A 186 4.56 3.73 -0.88
C LYS A 186 4.10 4.74 0.16
N VAL A 187 2.96 5.39 -0.06
CA VAL A 187 2.42 6.38 0.87
C VAL A 187 1.90 5.71 2.14
N GLY A 188 1.28 4.53 2.01
CA GLY A 188 0.79 3.75 3.16
C GLY A 188 1.90 3.29 4.11
N GLU A 189 3.14 3.14 3.61
CA GLU A 189 4.33 2.82 4.42
C GLU A 189 4.89 4.03 5.19
N ASN A 190 4.50 5.26 4.83
CA ASN A 190 5.03 6.44 5.50
C ASN A 190 4.55 6.52 6.96
N PRO A 191 5.45 6.90 7.88
CA PRO A 191 5.10 7.11 9.28
C PRO A 191 4.13 8.29 9.45
N GLU A 192 3.63 8.43 10.66
CA GLU A 192 2.83 9.57 11.08
C GLU A 192 3.61 10.88 10.90
N ASP A 193 2.95 11.90 10.37
CA ASP A 193 3.48 13.25 10.22
C ASP A 193 2.57 14.30 10.89
N LYS A 194 2.94 15.58 10.75
CA LYS A 194 2.17 16.68 11.34
C LYS A 194 0.73 16.78 10.80
N GLU A 195 0.54 16.46 9.54
CA GLU A 195 -0.75 16.55 8.86
C GLU A 195 -1.58 15.29 9.06
N HIS A 196 -0.90 14.14 9.22
CA HIS A 196 -1.52 12.82 9.41
C HIS A 196 -1.07 12.15 10.71
N PRO A 197 -1.56 12.61 11.88
CA PRO A 197 -1.14 12.09 13.19
C PRO A 197 -1.51 10.62 13.44
N PHE A 198 -2.40 10.06 12.61
CA PHE A 198 -2.83 8.64 12.70
C PHE A 198 -2.12 7.73 11.69
N GLY A 199 -1.12 8.28 10.98
CA GLY A 199 -0.37 7.60 9.95
C GLY A 199 -1.11 7.47 8.62
N HIS A 200 -0.41 6.96 7.64
CA HIS A 200 -0.88 6.87 6.26
C HIS A 200 -1.57 5.54 5.92
N GLY A 201 -1.71 4.61 6.88
CA GLY A 201 -2.26 3.26 6.64
C GLY A 201 -3.70 3.24 6.09
N LYS A 202 -4.50 4.30 6.30
CA LYS A 202 -5.84 4.43 5.69
C LYS A 202 -5.80 4.87 4.23
N ILE A 203 -4.66 5.38 3.77
CA ILE A 203 -4.48 5.81 2.38
C ILE A 203 -4.66 4.63 1.42
N GLU A 204 -4.24 3.44 1.79
CA GLU A 204 -4.50 2.21 1.04
C GLU A 204 -6.00 2.04 0.73
N SER A 205 -6.87 2.27 1.72
CA SER A 205 -8.33 2.20 1.53
C SER A 205 -8.85 3.32 0.63
N VAL A 206 -8.29 4.52 0.73
CA VAL A 206 -8.66 5.65 -0.15
C VAL A 206 -8.31 5.35 -1.60
N PHE A 207 -7.09 4.88 -1.87
CA PHE A 207 -6.68 4.48 -3.22
C PHE A 207 -7.54 3.31 -3.74
N SER A 208 -7.92 2.35 -2.89
CA SER A 208 -8.82 1.26 -3.27
C SER A 208 -10.19 1.76 -3.74
N VAL A 209 -10.75 2.78 -3.07
CA VAL A 209 -12.01 3.43 -3.48
C VAL A 209 -11.84 4.16 -4.82
N ILE A 210 -10.72 4.86 -5.01
CA ILE A 210 -10.40 5.54 -6.27
C ILE A 210 -10.33 4.52 -7.42
N ILE A 211 -9.59 3.43 -7.24
CA ILE A 211 -9.47 2.34 -8.22
C ILE A 211 -10.84 1.75 -8.55
N GLY A 212 -11.64 1.41 -7.53
CA GLY A 212 -12.99 0.90 -7.74
C GLY A 212 -13.90 1.88 -8.52
N THR A 213 -13.72 3.18 -8.30
CA THR A 213 -14.43 4.22 -9.05
C THR A 213 -14.01 4.25 -10.52
N PHE A 214 -12.71 4.14 -10.81
CA PHE A 214 -12.20 4.03 -12.19
C PHE A 214 -12.76 2.79 -12.90
N ILE A 215 -12.77 1.64 -12.24
CA ILE A 215 -13.35 0.40 -12.79
C ILE A 215 -14.83 0.61 -13.16
N MET A 216 -15.62 1.26 -12.29
CA MET A 216 -17.03 1.55 -12.57
C MET A 216 -17.20 2.51 -13.75
N ILE A 217 -16.39 3.57 -13.84
CA ILE A 217 -16.44 4.53 -14.97
C ILE A 217 -16.12 3.80 -16.28
N THR A 218 -15.04 3.02 -16.31
CA THR A 218 -14.63 2.25 -17.47
C THR A 218 -15.72 1.26 -17.91
N ALA A 219 -16.32 0.53 -16.97
CA ALA A 219 -17.42 -0.40 -17.26
C ALA A 219 -18.62 0.34 -17.88
N PHE A 220 -18.96 1.53 -17.35
CA PHE A 220 -20.07 2.33 -17.86
C PHE A 220 -19.77 2.85 -19.28
N ASP A 221 -18.56 3.32 -19.55
CA ASP A 221 -18.14 3.81 -20.87
C ASP A 221 -18.17 2.68 -21.90
N ILE A 222 -17.69 1.49 -21.57
CA ILE A 222 -17.75 0.31 -22.45
C ILE A 222 -19.21 -0.05 -22.80
N ILE A 223 -20.10 -0.07 -21.80
CA ILE A 223 -21.53 -0.35 -22.02
C ILE A 223 -22.14 0.70 -22.96
N LYS A 224 -21.88 1.98 -22.70
CA LYS A 224 -22.38 3.10 -23.50
C LYS A 224 -21.89 3.04 -24.95
N GLU A 225 -20.58 2.82 -25.16
CA GLU A 225 -19.99 2.73 -26.50
C GLU A 225 -20.58 1.54 -27.29
N ASN A 226 -20.72 0.38 -26.66
CA ASN A 226 -21.31 -0.79 -27.32
C ASN A 226 -22.78 -0.59 -27.67
N ILE A 227 -23.58 0.01 -26.78
CA ILE A 227 -24.97 0.35 -27.07
C ILE A 227 -25.07 1.34 -28.23
N MET A 228 -24.26 2.43 -28.20
CA MET A 228 -24.24 3.41 -29.26
C MET A 228 -23.79 2.80 -30.62
N GLY A 229 -22.81 1.89 -30.58
CA GLY A 229 -22.32 1.18 -31.76
C GLY A 229 -23.44 0.38 -32.45
N ILE A 230 -24.26 -0.31 -31.65
CA ILE A 230 -25.43 -1.06 -32.16
C ILE A 230 -26.44 -0.12 -32.84
N PHE A 231 -26.77 1.04 -32.22
CA PHE A 231 -27.74 1.97 -32.75
C PHE A 231 -27.23 2.70 -34.00
N GLN A 232 -25.93 2.92 -34.13
CA GLN A 232 -25.33 3.62 -35.27
C GLN A 232 -25.03 2.68 -36.44
N MET A 233 -25.30 1.38 -36.31
CA MET A 233 -24.97 0.36 -37.35
C MET A 233 -23.53 0.46 -37.87
N LYS A 234 -22.60 0.90 -37.01
CA LYS A 234 -21.17 0.95 -37.35
C LYS A 234 -20.57 -0.44 -37.25
N GLY A 235 -20.88 -1.30 -38.19
CA GLY A 235 -20.24 -2.59 -38.33
C GLY A 235 -18.79 -2.42 -38.79
N GLU A 236 -17.87 -3.06 -38.14
CA GLU A 236 -16.47 -3.13 -38.54
C GLU A 236 -16.25 -4.39 -39.37
N VAL A 237 -15.97 -4.22 -40.66
CA VAL A 237 -15.67 -5.38 -41.54
C VAL A 237 -14.21 -5.77 -41.40
N ILE A 238 -13.93 -6.75 -40.54
CA ILE A 238 -12.59 -7.27 -40.29
C ILE A 238 -12.32 -8.45 -41.24
N THR A 239 -11.64 -8.21 -42.32
CA THR A 239 -11.25 -9.23 -43.30
C THR A 239 -10.07 -10.11 -42.83
N SER A 240 -9.18 -9.55 -42.00
CA SER A 240 -7.99 -10.26 -41.50
C SER A 240 -8.32 -11.18 -40.33
N SER A 241 -7.62 -12.30 -40.19
CA SER A 241 -7.69 -13.16 -39.00
C SER A 241 -6.71 -12.75 -37.90
N MET A 242 -5.79 -11.82 -38.20
CA MET A 242 -4.77 -11.37 -37.25
C MET A 242 -5.33 -10.72 -35.98
N PRO A 243 -6.36 -9.85 -36.02
CA PRO A 243 -6.95 -9.29 -34.84
C PRO A 243 -7.47 -10.35 -33.86
N VAL A 244 -8.06 -11.44 -34.36
CA VAL A 244 -8.51 -12.58 -33.53
C VAL A 244 -7.33 -13.23 -32.81
N ILE A 245 -6.26 -13.55 -33.55
CA ILE A 245 -5.06 -14.20 -33.02
C ILE A 245 -4.43 -13.32 -31.92
N ILE A 246 -4.30 -12.02 -32.20
CA ILE A 246 -3.70 -11.05 -31.26
C ILE A 246 -4.56 -10.94 -29.98
N THR A 247 -5.87 -10.84 -30.10
CA THR A 247 -6.76 -10.77 -28.94
C THR A 247 -6.70 -12.02 -28.10
N VAL A 248 -6.60 -13.22 -28.72
CA VAL A 248 -6.43 -14.48 -27.99
C VAL A 248 -5.09 -14.49 -27.24
N ILE A 249 -3.99 -14.05 -27.86
CA ILE A 249 -2.68 -13.94 -27.19
C ILE A 249 -2.78 -12.97 -26.00
N VAL A 250 -3.43 -11.83 -26.17
CA VAL A 250 -3.64 -10.85 -25.09
C VAL A 250 -4.41 -11.46 -23.93
N ILE A 251 -5.49 -12.19 -24.19
CA ILE A 251 -6.29 -12.86 -23.14
C ILE A 251 -5.40 -13.87 -22.38
N ILE A 252 -4.61 -14.67 -23.09
CA ILE A 252 -3.72 -15.65 -22.45
C ILE A 252 -2.72 -14.94 -21.53
N ILE A 253 -2.11 -13.84 -21.98
CA ILE A 253 -1.16 -13.06 -21.17
C ILE A 253 -1.86 -12.46 -19.96
N LYS A 254 -3.08 -11.89 -20.09
CA LYS A 254 -3.86 -11.32 -18.97
C LYS A 254 -4.25 -12.39 -17.96
N VAL A 255 -4.66 -13.57 -18.39
CA VAL A 255 -4.96 -14.70 -17.50
C VAL A 255 -3.70 -15.12 -16.74
N PHE A 256 -2.57 -15.24 -17.42
CA PHE A 256 -1.28 -15.53 -16.78
C PHE A 256 -0.92 -14.45 -15.75
N GLN A 257 -1.08 -13.17 -16.08
CA GLN A 257 -0.83 -12.04 -15.20
C GLN A 257 -1.71 -12.10 -13.94
N LEU A 258 -3.02 -12.39 -14.08
CA LEU A 258 -3.94 -12.57 -12.96
C LEU A 258 -3.51 -13.72 -12.04
N ILE A 259 -3.17 -14.88 -12.61
CA ILE A 259 -2.71 -16.06 -11.84
C ILE A 259 -1.40 -15.75 -11.13
N PHE A 260 -0.44 -15.13 -11.83
CA PHE A 260 0.85 -14.72 -11.27
C PHE A 260 0.66 -13.77 -10.10
N MET A 261 -0.16 -12.72 -10.28
CA MET A 261 -0.50 -11.75 -9.25
C MET A 261 -1.13 -12.46 -8.05
N LYS A 262 -2.22 -13.21 -8.25
CA LYS A 262 -2.93 -13.93 -7.18
C LYS A 262 -2.01 -14.86 -6.39
N ASN A 263 -1.09 -15.57 -7.05
CA ASN A 263 -0.17 -16.49 -6.38
C ASN A 263 0.89 -15.76 -5.55
N ASN A 264 1.34 -14.60 -6.00
CA ASN A 264 2.35 -13.82 -5.31
C ASN A 264 1.79 -12.91 -4.20
N THR A 265 0.48 -12.66 -4.19
CA THR A 265 -0.18 -11.76 -3.24
C THR A 265 -1.03 -12.47 -2.19
N LYS A 266 -0.97 -13.81 -2.11
CA LYS A 266 -1.80 -14.65 -1.22
C LYS A 266 -1.71 -14.24 0.26
N ASP A 267 -0.52 -13.84 0.68
CA ASP A 267 -0.23 -13.52 2.08
C ASP A 267 -0.57 -12.06 2.42
N TYR A 268 -0.84 -11.24 1.41
CA TYR A 268 -1.20 -9.84 1.58
C TYR A 268 -2.72 -9.68 1.71
N ARG A 269 -3.16 -9.10 2.83
CA ARG A 269 -4.58 -8.88 3.13
C ARG A 269 -4.95 -7.39 3.08
N GLY A 270 -4.60 -6.72 2.00
CA GLY A 270 -4.88 -5.30 1.79
C GLY A 270 -6.04 -5.06 0.83
N ALA A 271 -6.82 -4.00 1.06
CA ALA A 271 -7.92 -3.61 0.17
C ALA A 271 -7.41 -3.24 -1.22
N LEU A 272 -6.23 -2.61 -1.29
CA LEU A 272 -5.61 -2.14 -2.53
C LEU A 272 -5.31 -3.30 -3.50
N ILE A 273 -4.73 -4.39 -3.00
CA ILE A 273 -4.43 -5.57 -3.83
C ILE A 273 -5.71 -6.28 -4.28
N ASN A 274 -6.73 -6.33 -3.42
CA ASN A 274 -8.02 -6.89 -3.82
C ASN A 274 -8.65 -6.08 -4.96
N SER A 275 -8.61 -4.75 -4.88
CA SER A 275 -9.09 -3.87 -5.95
C SER A 275 -8.33 -4.10 -7.25
N LEU A 276 -7.00 -4.26 -7.18
CA LEU A 276 -6.17 -4.56 -8.35
C LEU A 276 -6.48 -5.93 -8.97
N LEU A 277 -6.76 -6.95 -8.17
CA LEU A 277 -7.17 -8.27 -8.68
C LEU A 277 -8.55 -8.23 -9.35
N GLU A 278 -9.49 -7.42 -8.84
CA GLU A 278 -10.78 -7.21 -9.50
C GLU A 278 -10.63 -6.45 -10.82
N ASP A 279 -9.74 -5.47 -10.89
CA ASP A 279 -9.38 -4.75 -12.11
C ASP A 279 -8.88 -5.72 -13.19
N TYR A 280 -7.95 -6.61 -12.88
CA TYR A 280 -7.47 -7.63 -13.82
C TYR A 280 -8.54 -8.61 -14.29
N LYS A 281 -9.52 -8.94 -13.43
CA LYS A 281 -10.66 -9.76 -13.86
C LYS A 281 -11.55 -9.00 -14.84
N ALA A 282 -11.83 -7.72 -14.55
CA ALA A 282 -12.59 -6.86 -15.43
C ALA A 282 -11.93 -6.75 -16.83
N ASP A 283 -10.62 -6.57 -16.87
CA ASP A 283 -9.83 -6.54 -18.08
C ASP A 283 -9.95 -7.79 -18.97
N ILE A 284 -9.96 -8.97 -18.32
CA ILE A 284 -10.15 -10.23 -19.05
C ILE A 284 -11.54 -10.26 -19.68
N VAL A 285 -12.58 -9.85 -18.94
CA VAL A 285 -13.95 -9.79 -19.42
C VAL A 285 -14.06 -8.84 -20.62
N VAL A 286 -13.44 -7.66 -20.55
CA VAL A 286 -13.38 -6.70 -21.66
C VAL A 286 -12.71 -7.31 -22.89
N SER A 287 -11.54 -7.91 -22.74
CA SER A 287 -10.82 -8.54 -23.87
C SER A 287 -11.58 -9.71 -24.49
N VAL A 288 -12.33 -10.49 -23.67
CA VAL A 288 -13.24 -11.56 -24.19
C VAL A 288 -14.39 -10.96 -24.96
N SER A 289 -14.97 -9.85 -24.50
CA SER A 289 -16.05 -9.13 -25.19
C SER A 289 -15.58 -8.58 -26.53
N VAL A 290 -14.37 -8.03 -26.60
CA VAL A 290 -13.71 -7.57 -27.85
C VAL A 290 -13.52 -8.75 -28.79
N LEU A 291 -13.06 -9.91 -28.32
CA LEU A 291 -12.93 -11.11 -29.14
C LEU A 291 -14.27 -11.55 -29.74
N ALA A 292 -15.32 -11.57 -28.93
CA ALA A 292 -16.67 -11.89 -29.38
C ALA A 292 -17.15 -10.91 -30.47
N GLY A 293 -16.94 -9.60 -30.27
CA GLY A 293 -17.26 -8.57 -31.27
C GLY A 293 -16.53 -8.79 -32.59
N ILE A 294 -15.22 -9.06 -32.56
CA ILE A 294 -14.40 -9.35 -33.73
C ILE A 294 -14.91 -10.63 -34.47
N LEU A 295 -15.28 -11.65 -33.74
CA LEU A 295 -15.81 -12.89 -34.34
C LEU A 295 -17.18 -12.68 -34.98
N LEU A 296 -18.07 -11.94 -34.33
CA LEU A 296 -19.39 -11.61 -34.85
C LEU A 296 -19.32 -10.77 -36.11
N SER A 297 -18.41 -9.79 -36.20
CA SER A 297 -18.19 -8.98 -37.39
C SER A 297 -17.70 -9.78 -38.61
N LYS A 298 -17.09 -10.96 -38.37
CA LYS A 298 -16.69 -11.88 -39.46
C LYS A 298 -17.84 -12.76 -39.96
N ILE A 299 -18.82 -13.06 -39.09
CA ILE A 299 -19.95 -13.93 -39.47
C ILE A 299 -21.03 -13.15 -40.20
N ASN A 300 -21.22 -11.91 -39.80
CA ASN A 300 -22.27 -11.03 -40.34
C ASN A 300 -21.67 -9.64 -40.60
N PRO A 301 -20.99 -9.46 -41.76
CA PRO A 301 -20.31 -8.21 -42.12
C PRO A 301 -21.28 -7.05 -42.38
#